data_a6bb7e4da72762ba4818d719dfdcada1
#
_entry.id   a6bb7e4da72762ba4818d719dfdcada1
#
_cell.length_a   1.000
_cell.length_b   1.000
_cell.length_c   1.000
_cell.angle_alpha   90.00
_cell.angle_beta   90.00
_cell.angle_gamma   90.00
#
_symmetry.space_group_name_H-M   'P 1'
#
loop_
_entity.id
_entity.type
_entity.pdbx_description
1 polymer ?
#
loop_
_entity_poly.entity_id
_entity_poly.type
_entity_poly.pdbx_seq_one_letter_code
_entity_poly.pdbx_strand_id
1 'polypeptide(L)'
;PICDVYLAQVGELAKKKALKLFEQLRQANIKAGEGLHKESLSAQLGAADTMKAKYSLIIGQKEALNNQVIIREMKTGRQKVIDIDKVIKELKSKI
;
A
#
# COMPACT_ATOMS: atom_id res chain seq x y z
N PRO A 1 11.52 5.77 11.79
CA PRO A 1 10.50 4.76 11.99
C PRO A 1 10.51 3.74 10.87
N ILE A 2 10.22 2.50 11.23
CA ILE A 2 10.25 1.36 10.32
C ILE A 2 8.85 0.80 10.21
N CYS A 3 8.43 0.45 8.98
CA CYS A 3 7.17 -0.23 8.78
C CYS A 3 7.36 -1.40 7.82
N ASP A 4 6.44 -2.36 7.86
CA ASP A 4 6.50 -3.50 6.95
C ASP A 4 5.99 -3.12 5.58
N VAL A 5 4.91 -2.35 5.54
CA VAL A 5 4.30 -1.90 4.30
C VAL A 5 3.99 -0.41 4.36
N TYR A 6 3.98 0.23 3.22
CA TYR A 6 3.57 1.62 3.09
C TYR A 6 2.41 1.68 2.10
N LEU A 7 1.35 2.36 2.49
CA LEU A 7 0.14 2.44 1.68
C LEU A 7 0.09 3.76 0.93
N ALA A 8 0.14 3.69 -0.39
CA ALA A 8 0.12 4.85 -1.28
C ALA A 8 -1.17 4.85 -2.10
N GLN A 9 -1.64 6.03 -2.44
CA GLN A 9 -2.89 6.17 -3.18
C GLN A 9 -2.89 7.43 -4.03
N VAL A 10 -3.65 7.40 -5.12
CA VAL A 10 -3.84 8.55 -5.99
C VAL A 10 -5.31 8.59 -6.42
N GLY A 11 -6.04 9.62 -6.01
CA GLY A 11 -7.42 9.83 -6.39
C GLY A 11 -8.40 9.61 -5.25
N GLU A 12 -9.60 10.16 -5.38
CA GLU A 12 -10.61 10.14 -4.31
C GLU A 12 -11.07 8.72 -3.95
N LEU A 13 -11.40 7.92 -4.95
CA LEU A 13 -11.84 6.56 -4.70
C LEU A 13 -10.70 5.71 -4.13
N ALA A 14 -9.49 5.91 -4.64
CA ALA A 14 -8.31 5.23 -4.13
C ALA A 14 -8.07 5.56 -2.67
N LYS A 15 -8.24 6.83 -2.29
CA LYS A 15 -8.09 7.28 -0.91
C LYS A 15 -9.08 6.58 0.02
N LYS A 16 -10.34 6.47 -0.40
CA LYS A 16 -11.36 5.77 0.40
C LYS A 16 -11.00 4.29 0.60
N LYS A 17 -10.57 3.64 -0.45
CA LYS A 17 -10.18 2.23 -0.37
C LYS A 17 -8.91 2.04 0.45
N ALA A 18 -7.99 2.98 0.36
CA ALA A 18 -6.76 2.96 1.16
C ALA A 18 -7.07 3.11 2.65
N LEU A 19 -8.00 3.98 3.02
CA LEU A 19 -8.40 4.14 4.41
C LEU A 19 -8.92 2.84 5.00
N LYS A 20 -9.78 2.15 4.26
CA LYS A 20 -10.31 0.87 4.70
C LYS A 20 -9.21 -0.19 4.81
N LEU A 21 -8.33 -0.24 3.82
CA LEU A 21 -7.23 -1.20 3.82
C LEU A 21 -6.26 -0.93 4.97
N PHE A 22 -5.99 0.33 5.26
CA PHE A 22 -5.11 0.70 6.36
C PHE A 22 -5.63 0.14 7.69
N GLU A 23 -6.93 0.25 7.93
CA GLU A 23 -7.55 -0.30 9.14
C GLU A 23 -7.47 -1.82 9.16
N GLN A 24 -7.67 -2.47 8.02
CA GLN A 24 -7.53 -3.93 7.92
C GLN A 24 -6.10 -4.39 8.20
N LEU A 25 -5.11 -3.64 7.72
CA LEU A 25 -3.70 -3.92 8.01
C LEU A 25 -3.43 -3.83 9.50
N ARG A 26 -3.94 -2.77 10.14
CA ARG A 26 -3.78 -2.56 11.56
C ARG A 26 -4.39 -3.72 12.36
N GLN A 27 -5.60 -4.14 12.00
CA GLN A 27 -6.28 -5.26 12.66
C GLN A 27 -5.55 -6.57 12.46
N ALA A 28 -4.80 -6.70 11.37
CA ALA A 28 -4.01 -7.90 11.10
C ALA A 28 -2.63 -7.85 11.75
N ASN A 29 -2.35 -6.81 12.54
CA ASN A 29 -1.05 -6.59 13.18
C ASN A 29 0.10 -6.41 12.20
N ILE A 30 -0.20 -5.87 11.03
CA ILE A 30 0.81 -5.53 10.03
C ILE A 30 1.15 -4.06 10.24
N LYS A 31 2.42 -3.77 10.49
CA LYS A 31 2.87 -2.41 10.73
C LYS A 31 2.90 -1.64 9.42
N ALA A 32 2.01 -0.67 9.28
CA ALA A 32 1.82 0.06 8.04
C ALA A 32 2.03 1.56 8.22
N GLY A 33 2.75 2.16 7.26
CA GLY A 33 2.77 3.61 7.10
C GLY A 33 1.75 3.99 6.02
N GLU A 34 1.40 5.26 5.95
CA GLU A 34 0.40 5.70 4.99
C GLU A 34 0.70 7.10 4.46
N GLY A 35 0.29 7.33 3.22
CA GLY A 35 0.46 8.61 2.54
C GLY A 35 -0.86 9.31 2.24
N LEU A 36 -1.84 9.21 3.14
CA LEU A 36 -3.19 9.70 2.89
C LEU A 36 -3.25 11.24 2.72
N HIS A 37 -2.28 11.96 3.26
CA HIS A 37 -2.20 13.41 3.14
C HIS A 37 -1.37 13.88 1.95
N LYS A 38 -0.66 12.99 1.30
CA LYS A 38 0.21 13.32 0.18
C LYS A 38 -0.54 13.09 -1.13
N GLU A 39 -0.36 13.99 -2.09
CA GLU A 39 -1.06 13.87 -3.37
C GLU A 39 -0.22 13.17 -4.43
N SER A 40 1.10 13.38 -4.44
CA SER A 40 1.92 12.79 -5.48
C SER A 40 2.39 11.39 -5.10
N LEU A 41 2.35 10.47 -6.06
CA LEU A 41 2.85 9.12 -5.86
C LEU A 41 4.35 9.14 -5.56
N SER A 42 5.08 10.01 -6.21
CA SER A 42 6.53 10.14 -6.00
C SER A 42 6.86 10.48 -4.55
N ALA A 43 6.11 11.42 -3.95
CA ALA A 43 6.31 11.79 -2.55
C ALA A 43 5.99 10.63 -1.61
N GLN A 44 4.95 9.87 -1.93
CA GLN A 44 4.55 8.73 -1.11
C GLN A 44 5.58 7.60 -1.17
N LEU A 45 6.11 7.31 -2.36
CA LEU A 45 7.14 6.28 -2.49
C LEU A 45 8.45 6.72 -1.84
N GLY A 46 8.76 8.03 -1.87
CA GLY A 46 9.89 8.57 -1.15
C GLY A 46 9.76 8.39 0.36
N ALA A 47 8.54 8.60 0.88
CA ALA A 47 8.26 8.37 2.30
C ALA A 47 8.38 6.89 2.65
N ALA A 48 7.91 6.01 1.77
CA ALA A 48 8.04 4.56 1.97
C ALA A 48 9.50 4.15 2.10
N ASP A 49 10.34 4.73 1.26
CA ASP A 49 11.77 4.46 1.27
C ASP A 49 12.42 4.96 2.57
N THR A 50 12.05 6.16 3.01
CA THR A 50 12.53 6.74 4.25
C THR A 50 12.13 5.87 5.46
N MET A 51 10.94 5.32 5.45
CA MET A 51 10.44 4.45 6.51
C MET A 51 10.92 3.01 6.40
N LYS A 52 11.73 2.74 5.39
CA LYS A 52 12.30 1.40 5.14
C LYS A 52 11.23 0.33 5.01
N ALA A 53 10.13 0.66 4.35
CA ALA A 53 9.07 -0.30 4.08
C ALA A 53 9.61 -1.41 3.17
N LYS A 54 9.23 -2.63 3.45
CA LYS A 54 9.60 -3.77 2.60
C LYS A 54 8.75 -3.80 1.34
N TYR A 55 7.49 -3.41 1.48
CA TYR A 55 6.53 -3.39 0.38
C TYR A 55 5.77 -2.09 0.38
N SER A 56 5.41 -1.61 -0.81
CA SER A 56 4.43 -0.54 -0.96
C SER A 56 3.18 -1.12 -1.58
N LEU A 57 2.04 -0.73 -1.01
CA LEU A 57 0.74 -1.06 -1.56
C LEU A 57 0.23 0.18 -2.26
N ILE A 58 0.00 0.10 -3.57
CA ILE A 58 -0.34 1.26 -4.38
C ILE A 58 -1.73 1.08 -4.95
N ILE A 59 -2.60 2.04 -4.66
CA ILE A 59 -3.95 2.08 -5.22
C ILE A 59 -4.05 3.35 -6.05
N GLY A 60 -3.96 3.20 -7.37
CA GLY A 60 -4.23 4.28 -8.30
C GLY A 60 -5.68 4.26 -8.73
N GLN A 61 -6.02 5.15 -9.66
CA GLN A 61 -7.40 5.26 -10.14
C GLN A 61 -7.89 3.96 -10.79
N LYS A 62 -7.06 3.34 -11.60
CA LYS A 62 -7.39 2.07 -12.26
C LYS A 62 -7.60 0.95 -11.23
N GLU A 63 -6.70 0.84 -10.28
CA GLU A 63 -6.78 -0.18 -9.24
C GLU A 63 -8.03 0.02 -8.38
N ALA A 64 -8.33 1.28 -8.04
CA ALA A 64 -9.52 1.57 -7.24
C ALA A 64 -10.80 1.13 -7.95
N LEU A 65 -10.88 1.40 -9.25
CA LEU A 65 -12.05 1.01 -10.05
C LEU A 65 -12.20 -0.50 -10.18
N ASN A 66 -11.08 -1.22 -10.24
CA ASN A 66 -11.07 -2.67 -10.41
C ASN A 66 -10.96 -3.43 -9.09
N ASN A 67 -11.01 -2.73 -7.99
CA ASN A 67 -10.89 -3.32 -6.64
C ASN A 67 -9.60 -4.13 -6.48
N GLN A 68 -8.52 -3.54 -6.96
CA GLN A 68 -7.19 -4.15 -6.99
C GLN A 68 -6.19 -3.28 -6.25
N VAL A 69 -5.02 -3.84 -5.97
CA VAL A 69 -3.90 -3.12 -5.38
C VAL A 69 -2.61 -3.64 -6.01
N ILE A 70 -1.65 -2.75 -6.20
CA ILE A 70 -0.31 -3.10 -6.67
C ILE A 70 0.57 -3.34 -5.45
N ILE A 71 1.21 -4.49 -5.38
CA ILE A 71 2.23 -4.77 -4.37
C ILE A 71 3.58 -4.56 -5.03
N ARG A 72 4.34 -3.61 -4.52
CA ARG A 72 5.69 -3.33 -5.00
C ARG A 72 6.69 -3.76 -3.95
N GLU A 73 7.61 -4.63 -4.33
CA GLU A 73 8.74 -4.98 -3.46
C GLU A 73 9.76 -3.85 -3.54
N MET A 74 10.02 -3.17 -2.43
CA MET A 74 10.85 -1.97 -2.45
C MET A 74 12.30 -2.26 -2.81
N LYS A 75 12.81 -3.40 -2.41
CA LYS A 75 14.21 -3.76 -2.65
C LYS A 75 14.52 -3.97 -4.14
N THR A 76 13.62 -4.61 -4.87
CA THR A 76 13.84 -4.98 -6.26
C THR A 76 13.07 -4.12 -7.26
N GLY A 77 12.02 -3.46 -6.80
CA GLY A 77 11.10 -2.73 -7.66
C GLY A 77 10.09 -3.60 -8.37
N ARG A 78 10.06 -4.90 -8.08
CA ARG A 78 9.08 -5.80 -8.70
C ARG A 78 7.68 -5.47 -8.23
N GLN A 79 6.74 -5.52 -9.15
CA GLN A 79 5.34 -5.21 -8.87
C GLN A 79 4.44 -6.32 -9.38
N LYS A 80 3.32 -6.52 -8.67
CA LYS A 80 2.24 -7.34 -9.17
C LYS A 80 0.92 -6.78 -8.70
N VAL A 81 -0.13 -7.06 -9.44
CA VAL A 81 -1.49 -6.58 -9.15
C VAL A 81 -2.29 -7.75 -8.60
N ILE A 82 -2.97 -7.53 -7.47
CA ILE A 82 -3.83 -8.55 -6.88
C ILE A 82 -5.16 -7.92 -6.46
N ASP A 83 -6.16 -8.75 -6.20
CA ASP A 83 -7.42 -8.29 -5.64
C ASP A 83 -7.19 -7.71 -4.25
N ILE A 84 -7.85 -6.59 -3.95
CA ILE A 84 -7.68 -5.93 -2.66
C ILE A 84 -8.08 -6.85 -1.51
N ASP A 85 -9.04 -7.73 -1.72
CA ASP A 85 -9.51 -8.66 -0.69
C ASP A 85 -8.49 -9.75 -0.35
N LYS A 86 -7.47 -9.92 -1.18
CA LYS A 86 -6.44 -10.95 -0.99
C LYS A 86 -5.13 -10.40 -0.44
N VAL A 87 -5.03 -9.08 -0.30
CA VAL A 87 -3.75 -8.45 0.04
C VAL A 87 -3.25 -8.83 1.43
N ILE A 88 -4.15 -8.91 2.41
CA ILE A 88 -3.75 -9.25 3.79
C ILE A 88 -3.13 -10.66 3.83
N LYS A 89 -3.79 -11.62 3.19
CA LYS A 89 -3.29 -12.99 3.13
C LYS A 89 -1.93 -13.05 2.44
N GLU A 90 -1.81 -12.33 1.33
CA GLU A 90 -0.55 -12.28 0.57
C GLU A 90 0.59 -11.72 1.43
N LEU A 91 0.33 -10.63 2.15
CA LEU A 91 1.34 -10.00 3.00
C LEU A 91 1.74 -10.90 4.17
N LYS A 92 0.77 -11.60 4.78
CA LYS A 92 1.08 -12.49 5.89
C LYS A 92 2.00 -13.64 5.48
N SER A 93 1.97 -14.02 4.22
CA SER A 93 2.88 -15.06 3.73
C SER A 93 4.29 -14.52 3.46
N LYS A 94 4.47 -13.21 3.40
CA LYS A 94 5.74 -12.57 3.06
C LYS A 94 6.46 -11.94 4.25
N ILE A 95 5.71 -11.58 5.28
CA ILE A 95 6.28 -10.89 6.45
C ILE A 95 5.99 -11.61 7.77
#